data_cb93d52ee203d8fc5afcf8c52a25162d
#
_entry.id   cb93d52ee203d8fc5afcf8c52a25162d
#
_cell.length_a   1.000
_cell.length_b   1.000
_cell.length_c   1.000
_cell.angle_alpha   90.00
_cell.angle_beta   90.00
_cell.angle_gamma   90.00
#
_symmetry.space_group_name_H-M   'P 1'
#
loop_
_entity.id
_entity.type
_entity.pdbx_description
1 polymer ?
#
loop_
_entity_poly.entity_id
_entity_poly.type
_entity_poly.pdbx_seq_one_letter_code
_entity_poly.pdbx_strand_id
1 'polypeptide(L)'
;MLHRGLTCHRVRQEQVRDIEETLSEEQAISLEERLGGPNLVIRLAALLHDIGKPKTRELIPGGGVSFHHHEVVGARMAKERLKTLRFSNDVVDDVSSLVFLHLRFHGYGTGEWTDSAVRRYIRDAEHQLIHLHVLTRADCTTRNQRKAESLAKTYDSLEERILKLMAEEELEKIRPDLDGLEIMAILGISPSPVVGRAYQYLLDLRMDRGPLGPDVAKAELLKWWSENQ
;
A
#
# COMPACT_ATOMS: atom_id res chain seq x y z
N MET A 1 18.57 -37.26 -0.79
CA MET A 1 17.46 -36.32 -0.48
C MET A 1 17.90 -35.17 0.46
N LEU A 2 19.13 -34.66 0.35
CA LEU A 2 19.71 -33.67 1.28
C LEU A 2 20.13 -32.33 0.61
N HIS A 3 19.87 -32.13 -0.68
CA HIS A 3 20.34 -30.95 -1.41
C HIS A 3 19.30 -29.78 -1.52
N ARG A 4 18.03 -30.02 -1.14
CA ARG A 4 16.99 -28.96 -1.22
C ARG A 4 16.95 -28.02 -0.01
N GLY A 5 17.51 -28.42 1.13
CA GLY A 5 17.53 -27.58 2.34
C GLY A 5 18.59 -26.48 2.34
N LEU A 6 19.71 -26.73 1.66
CA LEU A 6 20.84 -25.79 1.60
C LEU A 6 20.58 -24.58 0.67
N THR A 7 19.81 -24.78 -0.40
CA THR A 7 19.48 -23.70 -1.34
C THR A 7 18.54 -22.64 -0.71
N CYS A 8 17.59 -23.08 0.09
CA CYS A 8 16.66 -22.14 0.76
C CYS A 8 17.35 -21.32 1.86
N HIS A 9 18.32 -21.91 2.57
CA HIS A 9 19.10 -21.21 3.59
C HIS A 9 20.10 -20.22 2.99
N ARG A 10 20.67 -20.56 1.82
CA ARG A 10 21.64 -19.71 1.14
C ARG A 10 20.98 -18.50 0.49
N VAL A 11 19.81 -18.67 -0.15
CA VAL A 11 18.99 -17.58 -0.69
C VAL A 11 18.53 -16.64 0.43
N ARG A 12 18.20 -17.18 1.61
CA ARG A 12 17.80 -16.37 2.77
C ARG A 12 18.97 -15.55 3.33
N GLN A 13 20.19 -16.07 3.33
CA GLN A 13 21.39 -15.36 3.78
C GLN A 13 21.87 -14.32 2.77
N GLU A 14 21.75 -14.59 1.47
CA GLU A 14 22.09 -13.63 0.42
C GLU A 14 21.09 -12.46 0.40
N GLN A 15 19.80 -12.70 0.57
CA GLN A 15 18.80 -11.62 0.64
C GLN A 15 18.91 -10.78 1.93
N VAL A 16 19.26 -11.38 3.06
CA VAL A 16 19.55 -10.63 4.29
C VAL A 16 20.82 -9.81 4.10
N ARG A 17 21.87 -10.34 3.44
CA ARG A 17 23.08 -9.61 3.08
C ARG A 17 22.82 -8.47 2.09
N ASP A 18 21.94 -8.66 1.09
CA ASP A 18 21.59 -7.60 0.14
C ASP A 18 20.84 -6.45 0.84
N ILE A 19 20.06 -6.73 1.89
CA ILE A 19 19.43 -5.71 2.75
C ILE A 19 20.50 -5.05 3.64
N GLU A 20 21.39 -5.81 4.23
CA GLU A 20 22.51 -5.30 5.06
C GLU A 20 23.52 -4.47 4.24
N GLU A 21 23.75 -4.81 2.95
CA GLU A 21 24.63 -4.04 2.07
C GLU A 21 24.02 -2.70 1.61
N THR A 22 22.72 -2.50 1.75
CA THR A 22 22.01 -1.31 1.24
C THR A 22 21.54 -0.36 2.35
N LEU A 23 21.33 -0.88 3.55
CA LEU A 23 20.98 -0.09 4.74
C LEU A 23 22.21 -0.01 5.65
N SER A 24 22.41 1.13 6.31
CA SER A 24 23.33 1.16 7.44
C SER A 24 22.81 0.22 8.53
N GLU A 25 23.71 -0.32 9.35
CA GLU A 25 23.34 -1.20 10.48
C GLU A 25 22.31 -0.53 11.40
N GLU A 26 22.45 0.78 11.64
CA GLU A 26 21.48 1.57 12.41
C GLU A 26 20.11 1.65 11.76
N GLN A 27 20.04 1.76 10.42
CA GLN A 27 18.75 1.78 9.70
C GLN A 27 18.08 0.41 9.72
N ALA A 28 18.84 -0.68 9.61
CA ALA A 28 18.31 -2.03 9.68
C ALA A 28 17.74 -2.32 11.08
N ILE A 29 18.45 -1.97 12.15
CA ILE A 29 17.99 -2.08 13.54
C ILE A 29 16.72 -1.25 13.75
N SER A 30 16.69 0.00 13.30
CA SER A 30 15.52 0.87 13.42
C SER A 30 14.28 0.30 12.72
N LEU A 31 14.44 -0.35 11.57
CA LEU A 31 13.32 -1.01 10.87
C LEU A 31 12.84 -2.27 11.60
N GLU A 32 13.74 -3.06 12.17
CA GLU A 32 13.41 -4.23 12.97
C GLU A 32 12.68 -3.85 14.27
N GLU A 33 13.10 -2.80 14.94
CA GLU A 33 12.45 -2.25 16.13
C GLU A 33 11.02 -1.80 15.84
N ARG A 34 10.75 -1.18 14.69
CA ARG A 34 9.40 -0.79 14.27
C ARG A 34 8.44 -1.98 14.13
N LEU A 35 8.95 -3.17 13.86
CA LEU A 35 8.17 -4.40 13.71
C LEU A 35 7.99 -5.16 15.03
N GLY A 36 8.67 -4.76 16.11
CA GLY A 36 8.67 -5.49 17.36
C GLY A 36 9.34 -6.87 17.28
N GLY A 37 10.20 -7.09 16.27
CA GLY A 37 10.93 -8.32 16.03
C GLY A 37 10.62 -9.02 14.70
N PRO A 38 11.08 -10.27 14.53
CA PRO A 38 10.93 -11.02 13.28
C PRO A 38 9.47 -11.19 12.86
N ASN A 39 9.10 -10.66 11.70
CA ASN A 39 7.74 -10.69 11.17
C ASN A 39 7.64 -11.58 9.92
N LEU A 40 6.79 -12.62 9.97
CA LEU A 40 6.61 -13.58 8.89
C LEU A 40 6.02 -12.92 7.64
N VAL A 41 5.05 -12.02 7.79
CA VAL A 41 4.37 -11.35 6.68
C VAL A 41 5.35 -10.53 5.89
N ILE A 42 6.18 -9.71 6.56
CA ILE A 42 7.22 -8.90 5.92
C ILE A 42 8.25 -9.76 5.18
N ARG A 43 8.70 -10.85 5.81
CA ARG A 43 9.68 -11.75 5.19
C ARG A 43 9.15 -12.41 3.91
N LEU A 44 7.87 -12.82 3.94
CA LEU A 44 7.21 -13.37 2.76
C LEU A 44 6.95 -12.30 1.70
N ALA A 45 6.54 -11.10 2.11
CA ALA A 45 6.34 -9.98 1.19
C ALA A 45 7.66 -9.57 0.52
N ALA A 46 8.75 -9.44 1.27
CA ALA A 46 10.08 -9.15 0.72
C ALA A 46 10.58 -10.22 -0.24
N LEU A 47 10.28 -11.52 0.03
CA LEU A 47 10.61 -12.61 -0.88
C LEU A 47 9.80 -12.58 -2.18
N LEU A 48 8.55 -12.12 -2.12
CA LEU A 48 7.57 -12.28 -3.19
C LEU A 48 7.21 -10.99 -3.92
N HIS A 49 7.66 -9.80 -3.47
CA HIS A 49 7.24 -8.51 -4.04
C HIS A 49 7.47 -8.44 -5.55
N ASP A 50 8.55 -9.00 -6.02
CA ASP A 50 8.98 -8.99 -7.42
C ASP A 50 8.63 -10.26 -8.21
N ILE A 51 7.88 -11.19 -7.64
CA ILE A 51 7.56 -12.49 -8.28
C ILE A 51 6.82 -12.35 -9.62
N GLY A 52 6.19 -11.19 -9.86
CA GLY A 52 5.49 -10.87 -11.10
C GLY A 52 6.40 -10.49 -12.27
N LYS A 53 7.64 -10.00 -12.00
CA LYS A 53 8.55 -9.48 -13.02
C LYS A 53 8.82 -10.42 -14.19
N PRO A 54 9.06 -11.73 -14.00
CA PRO A 54 9.28 -12.63 -15.14
C PRO A 54 8.09 -12.72 -16.10
N LYS A 55 6.86 -12.60 -15.59
CA LYS A 55 5.64 -12.67 -16.42
C LYS A 55 5.27 -11.35 -17.11
N THR A 56 5.77 -10.25 -16.60
CA THR A 56 5.45 -8.91 -17.13
C THR A 56 6.64 -8.27 -17.85
N ARG A 57 7.68 -9.06 -18.10
CA ARG A 57 8.88 -8.60 -18.79
C ARG A 57 8.59 -8.28 -20.24
N GLU A 58 8.81 -7.04 -20.66
CA GLU A 58 8.68 -6.56 -22.03
C GLU A 58 9.95 -5.86 -22.47
N LEU A 59 10.35 -6.07 -23.72
CA LEU A 59 11.48 -5.35 -24.34
C LEU A 59 10.99 -4.02 -24.89
N ILE A 60 11.67 -2.93 -24.51
CA ILE A 60 11.32 -1.60 -24.97
C ILE A 60 12.02 -1.32 -26.30
N PRO A 61 11.30 -0.82 -27.34
CA PRO A 61 11.92 -0.36 -28.58
C PRO A 61 13.02 0.68 -28.31
N GLY A 62 14.22 0.43 -28.83
CA GLY A 62 15.40 1.27 -28.57
C GLY A 62 16.28 0.81 -27.41
N GLY A 63 15.92 -0.28 -26.75
CA GLY A 63 16.68 -0.94 -25.68
C GLY A 63 16.09 -0.74 -24.28
N GLY A 64 16.36 -1.70 -23.44
CA GLY A 64 15.83 -1.75 -22.05
C GLY A 64 14.72 -2.77 -21.88
N VAL A 65 14.29 -2.89 -20.62
CA VAL A 65 13.24 -3.83 -20.21
C VAL A 65 12.27 -3.10 -19.29
N SER A 66 10.98 -3.32 -19.47
CA SER A 66 9.93 -2.89 -18.56
C SER A 66 9.28 -4.08 -17.84
N PHE A 67 8.62 -3.79 -16.73
CA PHE A 67 7.90 -4.76 -15.90
C PHE A 67 6.56 -4.15 -15.45
N HIS A 68 5.82 -3.54 -16.38
CA HIS A 68 4.57 -2.88 -16.06
C HIS A 68 3.58 -3.84 -15.40
N HIS A 69 2.94 -3.36 -14.33
CA HIS A 69 1.93 -4.10 -13.55
C HIS A 69 2.43 -5.40 -12.92
N HIS A 70 3.76 -5.51 -12.66
CA HIS A 70 4.28 -6.71 -11.97
C HIS A 70 3.75 -6.83 -10.53
N GLU A 71 3.38 -5.73 -9.88
CA GLU A 71 2.75 -5.70 -8.57
C GLU A 71 1.36 -6.37 -8.60
N VAL A 72 0.57 -6.13 -9.64
CA VAL A 72 -0.77 -6.74 -9.80
C VAL A 72 -0.65 -8.24 -10.06
N VAL A 73 0.21 -8.61 -11.01
CA VAL A 73 0.46 -10.02 -11.37
C VAL A 73 1.12 -10.74 -10.21
N GLY A 74 2.09 -10.10 -9.54
CA GLY A 74 2.81 -10.62 -8.40
C GLY A 74 1.91 -10.89 -7.20
N ALA A 75 1.01 -9.98 -6.86
CA ALA A 75 0.05 -10.17 -5.78
C ALA A 75 -0.82 -11.41 -5.98
N ARG A 76 -1.35 -11.61 -7.20
CA ARG A 76 -2.12 -12.81 -7.54
C ARG A 76 -1.27 -14.08 -7.43
N MET A 77 -0.04 -14.07 -7.96
CA MET A 77 0.88 -15.21 -7.88
C MET A 77 1.25 -15.54 -6.44
N ALA A 78 1.53 -14.52 -5.61
CA ALA A 78 1.81 -14.68 -4.19
C ALA A 78 0.62 -15.31 -3.47
N LYS A 79 -0.59 -14.80 -3.71
CA LYS A 79 -1.84 -15.32 -3.14
C LYS A 79 -2.04 -16.81 -3.46
N GLU A 80 -1.91 -17.20 -4.73
CA GLU A 80 -2.04 -18.59 -5.18
C GLU A 80 -0.96 -19.49 -4.56
N ARG A 81 0.28 -19.01 -4.51
CA ARG A 81 1.41 -19.78 -3.97
C ARG A 81 1.26 -20.02 -2.47
N LEU A 82 0.92 -19.00 -1.71
CA LEU A 82 0.75 -19.09 -0.26
C LEU A 82 -0.44 -19.98 0.13
N LYS A 83 -1.55 -19.91 -0.62
CA LYS A 83 -2.68 -20.84 -0.45
C LYS A 83 -2.27 -22.30 -0.71
N THR A 84 -1.49 -22.56 -1.77
CA THR A 84 -0.97 -23.89 -2.06
C THR A 84 -0.06 -24.41 -0.94
N LEU A 85 0.67 -23.52 -0.29
CA LEU A 85 1.53 -23.83 0.85
C LEU A 85 0.77 -23.90 2.18
N ARG A 86 -0.56 -23.70 2.16
CA ARG A 86 -1.47 -23.77 3.30
C ARG A 86 -1.17 -22.76 4.42
N PHE A 87 -0.73 -21.55 4.06
CA PHE A 87 -0.72 -20.43 5.00
C PHE A 87 -2.15 -20.03 5.37
N SER A 88 -2.33 -19.41 6.55
CA SER A 88 -3.62 -18.86 6.96
C SER A 88 -4.10 -17.77 5.99
N ASN A 89 -5.42 -17.57 5.92
CA ASN A 89 -5.98 -16.55 5.02
C ASN A 89 -5.45 -15.15 5.34
N ASP A 90 -5.29 -14.81 6.62
CA ASP A 90 -4.76 -13.52 7.06
C ASP A 90 -3.35 -13.29 6.50
N VAL A 91 -2.44 -14.26 6.66
CA VAL A 91 -1.08 -14.18 6.10
C VAL A 91 -1.11 -14.08 4.57
N VAL A 92 -2.00 -14.85 3.90
CA VAL A 92 -2.15 -14.82 2.44
C VAL A 92 -2.62 -13.44 1.98
N ASP A 93 -3.62 -12.86 2.62
CA ASP A 93 -4.20 -11.58 2.25
C ASP A 93 -3.21 -10.43 2.57
N ASP A 94 -2.58 -10.45 3.73
CA ASP A 94 -1.58 -9.47 4.15
C ASP A 94 -0.38 -9.43 3.18
N VAL A 95 0.22 -10.58 2.89
CA VAL A 95 1.37 -10.64 1.97
C VAL A 95 0.98 -10.22 0.56
N SER A 96 -0.17 -10.67 0.05
CA SER A 96 -0.61 -10.28 -1.28
C SER A 96 -0.95 -8.79 -1.38
N SER A 97 -1.49 -8.18 -0.32
CA SER A 97 -1.71 -6.74 -0.23
C SER A 97 -0.39 -5.97 -0.27
N LEU A 98 0.61 -6.36 0.53
CA LEU A 98 1.93 -5.73 0.51
C LEU A 98 2.62 -5.85 -0.85
N VAL A 99 2.55 -7.02 -1.50
CA VAL A 99 3.07 -7.20 -2.87
C VAL A 99 2.35 -6.30 -3.87
N PHE A 100 1.04 -6.10 -3.73
CA PHE A 100 0.29 -5.18 -4.59
C PHE A 100 0.67 -3.71 -4.37
N LEU A 101 0.92 -3.32 -3.12
CA LEU A 101 1.11 -1.92 -2.73
C LEU A 101 2.57 -1.44 -2.82
N HIS A 102 3.58 -2.34 -2.94
CA HIS A 102 4.98 -1.97 -2.78
C HIS A 102 5.46 -0.86 -3.72
N LEU A 103 4.86 -0.71 -4.90
CA LEU A 103 5.19 0.37 -5.84
C LEU A 103 4.46 1.69 -5.58
N ARG A 104 3.49 1.72 -4.67
CA ARG A 104 2.68 2.93 -4.44
C ARG A 104 3.52 4.13 -4.01
N PHE A 105 4.60 3.90 -3.26
CA PHE A 105 5.51 4.96 -2.84
C PHE A 105 6.29 5.61 -4.00
N HIS A 106 6.55 4.92 -5.08
CA HIS A 106 7.39 5.44 -6.18
C HIS A 106 6.85 6.74 -6.82
N GLY A 107 5.58 7.03 -6.67
CA GLY A 107 4.98 8.30 -7.07
C GLY A 107 5.26 9.47 -6.12
N TYR A 108 5.74 9.21 -4.89
CA TYR A 108 5.98 10.21 -3.86
C TYR A 108 7.35 10.84 -4.04
N GLY A 109 7.77 11.67 -4.57
CA GLY A 109 9.12 12.27 -4.74
C GLY A 109 9.44 12.65 -6.17
N THR A 110 8.59 12.24 -7.12
CA THR A 110 8.68 12.64 -8.51
C THR A 110 7.59 13.65 -8.91
N GLY A 111 6.62 13.92 -8.03
CA GLY A 111 5.53 14.86 -8.19
C GLY A 111 4.97 15.29 -6.84
N GLU A 112 4.15 16.32 -6.81
CA GLU A 112 3.47 16.75 -5.60
C GLU A 112 2.30 15.80 -5.29
N TRP A 113 2.49 14.93 -4.32
CA TRP A 113 1.35 14.22 -3.74
C TRP A 113 0.48 15.23 -2.99
N THR A 114 -0.79 15.28 -3.36
CA THR A 114 -1.79 16.02 -2.62
C THR A 114 -2.12 15.28 -1.31
N ASP A 115 -2.75 15.96 -0.36
CA ASP A 115 -3.24 15.31 0.88
C ASP A 115 -4.24 14.20 0.56
N SER A 116 -5.03 14.37 -0.48
CA SER A 116 -5.91 13.34 -1.03
C SER A 116 -5.15 12.07 -1.44
N ALA A 117 -4.00 12.19 -2.09
CA ALA A 117 -3.18 11.04 -2.45
C ALA A 117 -2.58 10.35 -1.21
N VAL A 118 -2.17 11.11 -0.20
CA VAL A 118 -1.68 10.56 1.08
C VAL A 118 -2.80 9.83 1.82
N ARG A 119 -4.01 10.40 1.88
CA ARG A 119 -5.18 9.72 2.48
C ARG A 119 -5.49 8.39 1.79
N ARG A 120 -5.46 8.37 0.45
CA ARG A 120 -5.66 7.12 -0.31
C ARG A 120 -4.57 6.10 -0.02
N TYR A 121 -3.32 6.53 0.08
CA TYR A 121 -2.20 5.65 0.45
C TYR A 121 -2.42 5.01 1.83
N ILE A 122 -2.80 5.81 2.85
CA ILE A 122 -3.10 5.30 4.20
C ILE A 122 -4.27 4.33 4.16
N ARG A 123 -5.39 4.70 3.50
CA ARG A 123 -6.57 3.85 3.36
C ARG A 123 -6.26 2.52 2.69
N ASP A 124 -5.48 2.55 1.59
CA ASP A 124 -5.17 1.35 0.83
C ASP A 124 -4.20 0.42 1.60
N ALA A 125 -3.36 0.98 2.47
CA ALA A 125 -2.44 0.22 3.32
C ALA A 125 -3.12 -0.33 4.59
N GLU A 126 -4.15 0.35 5.11
CA GLU A 126 -4.87 -0.03 6.33
C GLU A 126 -3.92 -0.35 7.50
N HIS A 127 -4.10 -1.51 8.16
CA HIS A 127 -3.25 -2.01 9.23
C HIS A 127 -1.83 -2.39 8.78
N GLN A 128 -1.57 -2.45 7.47
CA GLN A 128 -0.29 -2.80 6.88
C GLN A 128 0.63 -1.59 6.67
N LEU A 129 0.24 -0.38 7.06
CA LEU A 129 0.99 0.85 6.76
C LEU A 129 2.45 0.78 7.22
N ILE A 130 2.70 0.33 8.45
CA ILE A 130 4.05 0.16 9.00
C ILE A 130 4.82 -0.90 8.20
N HIS A 131 4.19 -2.04 7.91
CA HIS A 131 4.79 -3.10 7.13
C HIS A 131 5.14 -2.64 5.71
N LEU A 132 4.26 -1.86 5.09
CA LEU A 132 4.50 -1.30 3.76
C LEU A 132 5.69 -0.33 3.77
N HIS A 133 5.81 0.54 4.78
CA HIS A 133 6.95 1.44 4.93
C HIS A 133 8.25 0.67 5.11
N VAL A 134 8.26 -0.36 5.96
CA VAL A 134 9.45 -1.21 6.16
C VAL A 134 9.83 -1.92 4.86
N LEU A 135 8.85 -2.53 4.15
CA LEU A 135 9.10 -3.22 2.88
C LEU A 135 9.70 -2.28 1.83
N THR A 136 9.08 -1.11 1.63
CA THR A 136 9.50 -0.17 0.59
C THR A 136 10.84 0.51 0.92
N ARG A 137 11.13 0.77 2.19
CA ARG A 137 12.46 1.27 2.62
C ARG A 137 13.54 0.23 2.38
N ALA A 138 13.26 -1.05 2.65
CA ALA A 138 14.20 -2.16 2.42
C ALA A 138 14.41 -2.46 0.93
N ASP A 139 13.39 -2.26 0.08
CA ASP A 139 13.48 -2.46 -1.37
C ASP A 139 14.26 -1.37 -2.09
N CYS A 140 14.52 -0.24 -1.44
CA CYS A 140 15.29 0.87 -2.02
C CYS A 140 16.78 0.53 -2.13
N THR A 141 17.13 -0.42 -2.98
CA THR A 141 18.49 -0.86 -3.23
C THR A 141 19.20 0.08 -4.22
N THR A 142 20.07 0.95 -3.72
CA THR A 142 20.93 1.77 -4.58
C THR A 142 22.33 1.88 -4.00
N ARG A 143 23.36 1.60 -4.83
CA ARG A 143 24.76 1.81 -4.46
C ARG A 143 25.17 3.28 -4.42
N ASN A 144 24.30 4.17 -4.87
CA ASN A 144 24.55 5.61 -4.84
C ASN A 144 24.08 6.18 -3.50
N GLN A 145 25.01 6.48 -2.61
CA GLN A 145 24.75 7.01 -1.27
C GLN A 145 23.88 8.28 -1.28
N ARG A 146 24.14 9.22 -2.20
CA ARG A 146 23.34 10.46 -2.31
C ARG A 146 21.88 10.16 -2.68
N LYS A 147 21.68 9.16 -3.54
CA LYS A 147 20.33 8.72 -3.91
C LYS A 147 19.64 8.01 -2.75
N ALA A 148 20.36 7.18 -1.99
CA ALA A 148 19.85 6.53 -0.78
C ALA A 148 19.41 7.55 0.27
N GLU A 149 20.26 8.54 0.56
CA GLU A 149 19.94 9.63 1.50
C GLU A 149 18.75 10.48 1.05
N SER A 150 18.65 10.77 -0.26
CA SER A 150 17.50 11.48 -0.83
C SER A 150 16.21 10.69 -0.67
N LEU A 151 16.24 9.39 -0.93
CA LEU A 151 15.09 8.50 -0.75
C LEU A 151 14.69 8.40 0.73
N ALA A 152 15.66 8.25 1.64
CA ALA A 152 15.38 8.22 3.08
C ALA A 152 14.64 9.50 3.53
N LYS A 153 15.12 10.67 3.13
CA LYS A 153 14.45 11.96 3.41
C LYS A 153 13.02 12.02 2.82
N THR A 154 12.82 11.44 1.65
CA THR A 154 11.50 11.40 1.01
C THR A 154 10.54 10.51 1.80
N TYR A 155 11.00 9.37 2.33
CA TYR A 155 10.22 8.51 3.22
C TYR A 155 9.88 9.23 4.53
N ASP A 156 10.87 9.88 5.15
CA ASP A 156 10.68 10.62 6.40
C ASP A 156 9.62 11.72 6.21
N SER A 157 9.72 12.47 5.12
CA SER A 157 8.75 13.51 4.76
C SER A 157 7.32 12.95 4.58
N LEU A 158 7.18 11.75 3.96
CA LEU A 158 5.87 11.10 3.85
C LEU A 158 5.33 10.70 5.22
N GLU A 159 6.16 10.09 6.07
CA GLU A 159 5.74 9.64 7.40
C GLU A 159 5.32 10.83 8.29
N GLU A 160 6.08 11.93 8.28
CA GLU A 160 5.71 13.16 8.98
C GLU A 160 4.37 13.73 8.50
N ARG A 161 4.16 13.74 7.18
CA ARG A 161 2.91 14.21 6.58
C ARG A 161 1.73 13.31 6.92
N ILE A 162 1.93 11.99 6.95
CA ILE A 162 0.93 11.03 7.41
C ILE A 162 0.52 11.31 8.85
N LEU A 163 1.50 11.46 9.75
CA LEU A 163 1.25 11.75 11.16
C LEU A 163 0.47 13.06 11.35
N LYS A 164 0.85 14.10 10.60
CA LYS A 164 0.14 15.38 10.62
C LYS A 164 -1.32 15.24 10.17
N LEU A 165 -1.56 14.58 9.05
CA LEU A 165 -2.92 14.36 8.54
C LEU A 165 -3.76 13.48 9.49
N MET A 166 -3.16 12.45 10.08
CA MET A 166 -3.84 11.61 11.06
C MET A 166 -4.25 12.41 12.31
N ALA A 167 -3.36 13.28 12.78
CA ALA A 167 -3.65 14.14 13.92
C ALA A 167 -4.76 15.18 13.62
N GLU A 168 -4.75 15.72 12.40
CA GLU A 168 -5.73 16.74 11.99
C GLU A 168 -7.12 16.16 11.69
N GLU A 169 -7.20 14.94 11.18
CA GLU A 169 -8.42 14.39 10.62
C GLU A 169 -8.96 13.14 11.31
N GLU A 170 -8.33 12.66 12.36
CA GLU A 170 -8.66 11.38 13.00
C GLU A 170 -8.85 10.24 11.96
N LEU A 171 -7.87 10.08 11.07
CA LEU A 171 -7.94 9.21 9.89
C LEU A 171 -8.24 7.72 10.18
N GLU A 172 -8.12 7.26 11.41
CA GLU A 172 -8.54 5.92 11.82
C GLU A 172 -10.05 5.68 11.60
N LYS A 173 -10.82 6.75 11.40
CA LYS A 173 -12.28 6.71 11.19
C LYS A 173 -12.70 7.30 9.85
N ILE A 174 -11.93 7.10 8.78
CA ILE A 174 -12.33 7.60 7.46
C ILE A 174 -13.62 6.91 7.02
N ARG A 175 -14.73 7.63 7.25
CA ARG A 175 -16.06 7.30 6.76
C ARG A 175 -16.61 8.54 6.07
N PRO A 176 -17.53 8.39 5.11
CA PRO A 176 -18.27 9.54 4.62
C PRO A 176 -18.99 10.23 5.80
N ASP A 177 -19.27 11.51 5.63
CA ASP A 177 -20.00 12.29 6.64
C ASP A 177 -21.48 11.87 6.80
N LEU A 178 -21.97 10.98 5.92
CA LEU A 178 -23.27 10.32 5.98
C LEU A 178 -23.12 8.82 5.86
N ASP A 179 -23.82 8.08 6.71
CA ASP A 179 -23.86 6.63 6.63
C ASP A 179 -24.93 6.11 5.62
N GLY A 180 -24.98 4.78 5.43
CA GLY A 180 -25.91 4.18 4.48
C GLY A 180 -27.40 4.39 4.84
N LEU A 181 -27.71 4.49 6.13
CA LEU A 181 -29.09 4.74 6.59
C LEU A 181 -29.50 6.17 6.33
N GLU A 182 -28.61 7.11 6.60
CA GLU A 182 -28.81 8.54 6.32
C GLU A 182 -28.94 8.80 4.82
N ILE A 183 -28.12 8.17 3.98
CA ILE A 183 -28.21 8.23 2.53
C ILE A 183 -29.59 7.74 2.06
N MET A 184 -30.04 6.59 2.54
CA MET A 184 -31.37 6.06 2.19
C MET A 184 -32.50 7.01 2.63
N ALA A 185 -32.41 7.57 3.82
CA ALA A 185 -33.38 8.52 4.34
C ALA A 185 -33.43 9.82 3.52
N ILE A 186 -32.28 10.38 3.14
CA ILE A 186 -32.19 11.61 2.35
C ILE A 186 -32.70 11.40 0.92
N LEU A 187 -32.38 10.27 0.29
CA LEU A 187 -32.78 9.97 -1.09
C LEU A 187 -34.16 9.36 -1.20
N GLY A 188 -34.78 8.94 -0.09
CA GLY A 188 -36.08 8.26 -0.08
C GLY A 188 -36.08 6.90 -0.78
N ILE A 189 -34.95 6.15 -0.71
CA ILE A 189 -34.78 4.86 -1.39
C ILE A 189 -34.57 3.72 -0.41
N SER A 190 -34.94 2.51 -0.84
CA SER A 190 -34.69 1.26 -0.12
C SER A 190 -33.23 0.78 -0.33
N PRO A 191 -32.73 -0.16 0.52
CA PRO A 191 -31.42 -0.77 0.32
C PRO A 191 -31.23 -1.27 -1.12
N SER A 192 -30.20 -0.78 -1.78
CA SER A 192 -29.95 -1.09 -3.20
C SER A 192 -28.47 -0.81 -3.55
N PRO A 193 -27.97 -1.30 -4.68
CA PRO A 193 -26.62 -0.98 -5.16
C PRO A 193 -26.34 0.52 -5.33
N VAL A 194 -27.40 1.33 -5.46
CA VAL A 194 -27.32 2.79 -5.56
C VAL A 194 -26.79 3.39 -4.26
N VAL A 195 -27.22 2.88 -3.11
CA VAL A 195 -26.72 3.32 -1.79
C VAL A 195 -25.21 3.12 -1.69
N GLY A 196 -24.71 1.98 -2.18
CA GLY A 196 -23.28 1.72 -2.23
C GLY A 196 -22.50 2.69 -3.12
N ARG A 197 -23.05 3.04 -4.30
CA ARG A 197 -22.43 4.05 -5.18
C ARG A 197 -22.45 5.45 -4.57
N ALA A 198 -23.54 5.85 -3.94
CA ALA A 198 -23.67 7.10 -3.25
C ALA A 198 -22.70 7.21 -2.06
N TYR A 199 -22.57 6.13 -1.29
CA TYR A 199 -21.59 6.02 -0.20
C TYR A 199 -20.16 6.16 -0.72
N GLN A 200 -19.83 5.47 -1.81
CA GLN A 200 -18.51 5.57 -2.41
C GLN A 200 -18.23 6.98 -2.95
N TYR A 201 -19.19 7.62 -3.59
CA TYR A 201 -19.07 9.01 -4.02
C TYR A 201 -18.74 9.96 -2.85
N LEU A 202 -19.50 9.87 -1.75
CA LEU A 202 -19.25 10.69 -0.56
C LEU A 202 -17.90 10.37 0.11
N LEU A 203 -17.48 9.10 0.07
CA LEU A 203 -16.17 8.70 0.55
C LEU A 203 -15.05 9.32 -0.30
N ASP A 204 -15.17 9.28 -1.63
CA ASP A 204 -14.21 9.89 -2.53
C ASP A 204 -14.14 11.40 -2.33
N LEU A 205 -15.30 12.04 -2.14
CA LEU A 205 -15.39 13.47 -1.84
C LEU A 205 -14.71 13.83 -0.50
N ARG A 206 -14.93 13.00 0.52
CA ARG A 206 -14.24 13.11 1.82
C ARG A 206 -12.72 12.98 1.67
N MET A 207 -12.28 12.04 0.82
CA MET A 207 -10.85 11.83 0.54
C MET A 207 -10.23 13.04 -0.18
N ASP A 208 -10.97 13.67 -1.09
CA ASP A 208 -10.48 14.79 -1.88
C ASP A 208 -10.48 16.12 -1.13
N ARG A 209 -11.50 16.38 -0.30
CA ARG A 209 -11.73 17.70 0.32
C ARG A 209 -11.58 17.71 1.84
N GLY A 210 -11.40 16.56 2.49
CA GLY A 210 -11.42 16.43 3.94
C GLY A 210 -12.85 16.36 4.51
N PRO A 211 -13.03 16.53 5.84
CA PRO A 211 -14.33 16.56 6.49
C PRO A 211 -15.21 17.68 5.94
N LEU A 212 -16.40 17.36 5.49
CA LEU A 212 -17.36 18.33 4.93
C LEU A 212 -18.42 18.75 5.94
N GLY A 213 -18.72 17.86 6.88
CA GLY A 213 -19.89 17.95 7.75
C GLY A 213 -21.20 17.50 7.07
N PRO A 214 -22.21 17.13 7.88
CA PRO A 214 -23.42 16.48 7.38
C PRO A 214 -24.24 17.36 6.41
N ASP A 215 -24.28 18.65 6.62
CA ASP A 215 -25.08 19.55 5.77
C ASP A 215 -24.50 19.69 4.36
N VAL A 216 -23.17 19.83 4.24
CA VAL A 216 -22.47 19.92 2.95
C VAL A 216 -22.51 18.56 2.25
N ALA A 217 -22.27 17.48 2.98
CA ALA A 217 -22.35 16.12 2.43
C ALA A 217 -23.76 15.81 1.88
N LYS A 218 -24.82 16.27 2.56
CA LYS A 218 -26.21 16.16 2.08
C LYS A 218 -26.42 16.93 0.79
N ALA A 219 -25.92 18.16 0.69
CA ALA A 219 -26.06 18.97 -0.52
C ALA A 219 -25.35 18.32 -1.72
N GLU A 220 -24.14 17.80 -1.52
CA GLU A 220 -23.38 17.09 -2.55
C GLU A 220 -24.04 15.75 -2.94
N LEU A 221 -24.62 15.03 -1.98
CA LEU A 221 -25.39 13.80 -2.25
C LEU A 221 -26.59 14.07 -3.16
N LEU A 222 -27.37 15.13 -2.87
CA LEU A 222 -28.54 15.49 -3.66
C LEU A 222 -28.15 15.94 -5.08
N LYS A 223 -27.03 16.66 -5.22
CA LYS A 223 -26.48 17.04 -6.51
C LYS A 223 -26.09 15.80 -7.31
N TRP A 224 -25.28 14.91 -6.71
CA TRP A 224 -24.89 13.65 -7.33
C TRP A 224 -26.11 12.83 -7.75
N TRP A 225 -27.13 12.76 -6.90
CA TRP A 225 -28.36 12.03 -7.20
C TRP A 225 -29.08 12.57 -8.42
N SER A 226 -29.17 13.90 -8.56
CA SER A 226 -29.81 14.54 -9.72
C SER A 226 -29.09 14.26 -11.04
N GLU A 227 -27.79 13.99 -10.99
CA GLU A 227 -26.93 13.73 -12.15
C GLU A 227 -26.84 12.24 -12.52
N ASN A 228 -27.29 11.33 -11.64
CA ASN A 228 -27.10 9.87 -11.77
C ASN A 228 -28.40 9.05 -11.66
N GLN A 229 -29.56 9.68 -11.89
CA GLN A 229 -30.86 9.00 -12.00
C GLN A 229 -31.02 8.27 -13.31
#